data_57c58890aab3e1ed440b3042e34e28c0
#
_entry.id   57c58890aab3e1ed440b3042e34e28c0
#
_cell.length_a   1.000
_cell.length_b   1.000
_cell.length_c   1.000
_cell.angle_alpha   90.00
_cell.angle_beta   90.00
_cell.angle_gamma   90.00
#
_symmetry.space_group_name_H-M   'P 1'
#
loop_
_entity.id
_entity.type
_entity.pdbx_description
1 polymer ?
#
loop_
_entity_poly.entity_id
_entity_poly.type
_entity_poly.pdbx_seq_one_letter_code
_entity_poly.pdbx_strand_id
1 'polypeptide(L)'
;QRLDQRRVRELAAGSGVVIALVDLRAVKIVAVLAALFSLLVIISLGVLAIQPRLAYQQRQLLVYLGAARPFRLPIEVVEVFFLGQAPSMVHREGDPFDDQGPMTSTIVVRLAEKASEWQQRDVRPMLGHWCEGYITLRGTWCQPINEELVKTLNHRLVEVKREQKREREGEQK
;
A
#
# COMPACT_ATOMS: atom_id res chain seq x y z
N GLN A 1 10.46 -12.57 -73.07
CA GLN A 1 9.38 -11.94 -72.25
C GLN A 1 8.79 -12.87 -71.16
N ARG A 2 8.76 -14.22 -71.31
CA ARG A 2 8.20 -15.13 -70.28
C ARG A 2 9.15 -15.45 -69.14
N LEU A 3 10.47 -15.32 -69.32
CA LEU A 3 11.44 -15.60 -68.28
C LEU A 3 11.56 -14.49 -67.22
N ASP A 4 11.18 -13.28 -67.55
CA ASP A 4 11.26 -12.12 -66.68
C ASP A 4 10.13 -12.10 -65.63
N GLN A 5 8.95 -12.56 -66.01
CA GLN A 5 7.80 -12.65 -65.09
C GLN A 5 7.96 -13.71 -64.00
N ARG A 6 8.72 -14.79 -64.22
CA ARG A 6 8.97 -15.79 -63.18
C ARG A 6 9.91 -15.23 -62.12
N ARG A 7 10.96 -14.52 -62.48
CA ARG A 7 11.90 -13.88 -61.53
C ARG A 7 11.24 -12.82 -60.65
N VAL A 8 10.35 -12.02 -61.23
CA VAL A 8 9.58 -11.02 -60.46
C VAL A 8 8.62 -11.67 -59.46
N ARG A 9 8.00 -12.80 -59.79
CA ARG A 9 7.16 -13.54 -58.84
C ARG A 9 7.92 -14.22 -57.73
N GLU A 10 9.10 -14.74 -57.99
CA GLU A 10 9.97 -15.35 -56.98
C GLU A 10 10.52 -14.29 -56.00
N LEU A 11 10.91 -13.12 -56.49
CA LEU A 11 11.34 -12.00 -55.66
C LEU A 11 10.19 -11.43 -54.80
N ALA A 12 8.98 -11.35 -55.34
CA ALA A 12 7.81 -10.90 -54.61
C ALA A 12 7.38 -11.91 -53.51
N ALA A 13 7.46 -13.23 -53.81
CA ALA A 13 7.17 -14.26 -52.82
C ALA A 13 8.21 -14.28 -51.66
N GLY A 14 9.51 -14.08 -52.01
CA GLY A 14 10.58 -14.02 -51.00
C GLY A 14 10.45 -12.81 -50.06
N SER A 15 10.10 -11.63 -50.60
CA SER A 15 9.90 -10.42 -49.79
C SER A 15 8.68 -10.53 -48.87
N GLY A 16 7.60 -11.14 -49.31
CA GLY A 16 6.41 -11.36 -48.46
C GLY A 16 6.70 -12.28 -47.27
N VAL A 17 7.48 -13.34 -47.44
CA VAL A 17 7.86 -14.27 -46.38
C VAL A 17 8.79 -13.61 -45.37
N VAL A 18 9.73 -12.79 -45.82
CA VAL A 18 10.66 -12.06 -44.91
C VAL A 18 9.91 -11.03 -44.09
N ILE A 19 8.98 -10.27 -44.66
CA ILE A 19 8.14 -9.29 -43.95
C ILE A 19 7.26 -10.02 -42.94
N ALA A 20 6.63 -11.12 -43.28
CA ALA A 20 5.79 -11.91 -42.37
C ALA A 20 6.61 -12.51 -41.18
N LEU A 21 7.85 -12.94 -41.44
CA LEU A 21 8.75 -13.45 -40.41
C LEU A 21 9.25 -12.35 -39.46
N VAL A 22 9.51 -11.14 -39.98
CA VAL A 22 9.91 -9.97 -39.17
C VAL A 22 8.74 -9.54 -38.29
N ASP A 23 7.50 -9.48 -38.84
CA ASP A 23 6.30 -9.15 -38.07
C ASP A 23 6.03 -10.18 -36.97
N LEU A 24 6.19 -11.47 -37.24
CA LEU A 24 6.01 -12.51 -36.24
C LEU A 24 7.04 -12.43 -35.10
N ARG A 25 8.28 -12.05 -35.38
CA ARG A 25 9.29 -11.82 -34.34
C ARG A 25 8.98 -10.57 -33.52
N ALA A 26 8.59 -9.49 -34.16
CA ALA A 26 8.19 -8.25 -33.48
C ALA A 26 6.99 -8.50 -32.55
N VAL A 27 5.97 -9.22 -33.00
CA VAL A 27 4.81 -9.60 -32.18
C VAL A 27 5.23 -10.44 -30.97
N LYS A 28 6.12 -11.41 -31.15
CA LYS A 28 6.63 -12.22 -30.00
C LYS A 28 7.40 -11.36 -28.99
N ILE A 29 8.25 -10.43 -29.43
CA ILE A 29 8.99 -9.54 -28.55
C ILE A 29 8.02 -8.66 -27.77
N VAL A 30 7.04 -8.04 -28.43
CA VAL A 30 6.03 -7.21 -27.79
C VAL A 30 5.21 -8.02 -26.77
N ALA A 31 4.81 -9.25 -27.12
CA ALA A 31 4.08 -10.13 -26.21
C ALA A 31 4.90 -10.49 -24.95
N VAL A 32 6.19 -10.77 -25.10
CA VAL A 32 7.09 -11.05 -23.95
C VAL A 32 7.26 -9.81 -23.08
N LEU A 33 7.46 -8.63 -23.67
CA LEU A 33 7.57 -7.38 -22.92
C LEU A 33 6.28 -7.05 -22.17
N ALA A 34 5.13 -7.24 -22.79
CA ALA A 34 3.82 -7.05 -22.14
C ALA A 34 3.62 -8.03 -20.98
N ALA A 35 4.01 -9.30 -21.13
CA ALA A 35 3.94 -10.29 -20.07
C ALA A 35 4.86 -9.94 -18.89
N LEU A 36 6.09 -9.52 -19.16
CA LEU A 36 7.04 -9.08 -18.11
C LEU A 36 6.53 -7.83 -17.39
N PHE A 37 5.97 -6.86 -18.10
CA PHE A 37 5.38 -5.67 -17.51
C PHE A 37 4.18 -6.03 -16.62
N SER A 38 3.29 -6.90 -17.09
CA SER A 38 2.15 -7.38 -16.30
C SER A 38 2.58 -8.09 -15.03
N LEU A 39 3.61 -8.94 -15.12
CA LEU A 39 4.16 -9.63 -13.96
C LEU A 39 4.75 -8.65 -12.95
N LEU A 40 5.49 -7.64 -13.40
CA LEU A 40 6.04 -6.59 -12.55
C LEU A 40 4.96 -5.79 -11.83
N VAL A 41 3.85 -5.47 -12.53
CA VAL A 41 2.68 -4.78 -11.93
C VAL A 41 2.04 -5.66 -10.86
N ILE A 42 1.83 -6.95 -11.14
CA ILE A 42 1.24 -7.90 -10.16
C ILE A 42 2.12 -8.02 -8.91
N ILE A 43 3.43 -8.18 -9.08
CA ILE A 43 4.38 -8.23 -7.96
C ILE A 43 4.33 -6.93 -7.15
N SER A 44 4.33 -5.77 -7.81
CA SER A 44 4.27 -4.46 -7.15
C SER A 44 2.99 -4.29 -6.33
N LEU A 45 1.84 -4.69 -6.88
CA LEU A 45 0.56 -4.66 -6.18
C LEU A 45 0.54 -5.64 -5.01
N GLY A 46 1.11 -6.84 -5.18
CA GLY A 46 1.25 -7.82 -4.11
C GLY A 46 2.09 -7.30 -2.94
N VAL A 47 3.22 -6.68 -3.21
CA VAL A 47 4.08 -6.05 -2.18
C VAL A 47 3.32 -4.95 -1.44
N LEU A 48 2.60 -4.09 -2.16
CA LEU A 48 1.79 -3.02 -1.54
C LEU A 48 0.66 -3.58 -0.66
N ALA A 49 0.05 -4.69 -1.03
CA ALA A 49 -1.03 -5.32 -0.28
C ALA A 49 -0.55 -6.00 1.01
N ILE A 50 0.70 -6.50 1.03
CA ILE A 50 1.28 -7.22 2.19
C ILE A 50 1.97 -6.26 3.17
N GLN A 51 2.27 -5.02 2.76
CA GLN A 51 2.96 -4.07 3.64
C GLN A 51 2.14 -3.78 4.92
N PRO A 52 2.72 -3.99 6.11
CA PRO A 52 2.04 -3.65 7.36
C PRO A 52 1.81 -2.15 7.43
N ARG A 53 0.62 -1.73 7.88
CA ARG A 53 0.31 -0.31 8.08
C ARG A 53 0.90 0.24 9.39
N LEU A 54 1.07 -0.66 10.36
CA LEU A 54 1.72 -0.38 11.63
C LEU A 54 2.81 -1.42 11.86
N ALA A 55 3.97 -0.98 12.31
CA ALA A 55 5.03 -1.84 12.78
C ALA A 55 5.69 -1.23 14.01
N TYR A 56 6.22 -2.06 14.90
CA TYR A 56 7.02 -1.60 16.04
C TYR A 56 8.47 -2.02 15.84
N GLN A 57 9.38 -1.06 15.87
CA GLN A 57 10.81 -1.32 15.71
C GLN A 57 11.61 -0.28 16.51
N GLN A 58 12.62 -0.73 17.26
CA GLN A 58 13.59 0.14 17.95
C GLN A 58 12.91 1.24 18.79
N ARG A 59 11.92 0.85 19.62
CA ARG A 59 11.17 1.78 20.48
C ARG A 59 10.33 2.82 19.72
N GLN A 60 10.12 2.63 18.42
CA GLN A 60 9.34 3.51 17.58
C GLN A 60 8.17 2.76 16.97
N LEU A 61 7.03 3.42 16.90
CA LEU A 61 5.89 3.00 16.10
C LEU A 61 6.09 3.52 14.69
N LEU A 62 6.19 2.62 13.74
CA LEU A 62 6.26 2.94 12.31
C LEU A 62 4.86 2.97 11.73
N VAL A 63 4.47 4.12 11.15
CA VAL A 63 3.15 4.32 10.55
C VAL A 63 3.31 4.53 9.06
N TYR A 64 2.79 3.62 8.25
CA TYR A 64 2.93 3.60 6.79
C TYR A 64 1.74 4.28 6.11
N LEU A 65 1.61 5.59 6.29
CA LEU A 65 0.60 6.45 5.66
C LEU A 65 1.19 7.40 4.60
N GLY A 66 2.50 7.42 4.47
CA GLY A 66 3.23 8.26 3.51
C GLY A 66 3.47 7.59 2.16
N ALA A 67 4.07 8.36 1.24
CA ALA A 67 4.35 7.90 -0.12
C ALA A 67 5.55 6.93 -0.22
N ALA A 68 6.60 7.12 0.59
CA ALA A 68 7.86 6.41 0.42
C ALA A 68 8.46 5.90 1.74
N ARG A 69 8.26 6.61 2.85
CA ARG A 69 8.87 6.27 4.14
C ARG A 69 7.81 6.25 5.24
N PRO A 70 7.93 5.34 6.23
CA PRO A 70 7.06 5.36 7.38
C PRO A 70 7.36 6.57 8.27
N PHE A 71 6.33 7.09 8.91
CA PHE A 71 6.50 8.00 10.01
C PHE A 71 6.98 7.23 11.23
N ARG A 72 8.00 7.72 11.91
CA ARG A 72 8.64 7.09 13.08
C ARG A 72 8.24 7.85 14.33
N LEU A 73 7.25 7.33 15.04
CA LEU A 73 6.78 7.93 16.29
C LEU A 73 7.46 7.26 17.48
N PRO A 74 7.98 8.01 18.45
CA PRO A 74 8.36 7.46 19.73
C PRO A 74 7.14 6.76 20.36
N ILE A 75 7.31 5.54 20.85
CA ILE A 75 6.16 4.78 21.40
C ILE A 75 5.56 5.47 22.63
N GLU A 76 6.32 6.34 23.26
CA GLU A 76 5.92 7.12 24.43
C GLU A 76 4.79 8.11 24.16
N VAL A 77 4.76 8.65 22.92
CA VAL A 77 3.70 9.58 22.51
C VAL A 77 2.40 8.88 22.12
N VAL A 78 2.40 7.56 21.94
CA VAL A 78 1.21 6.79 21.64
C VAL A 78 0.47 6.49 22.94
N GLU A 79 -0.77 6.94 23.09
CA GLU A 79 -1.56 6.68 24.30
C GLU A 79 -2.33 5.37 24.22
N VAL A 80 -3.08 5.19 23.15
CA VAL A 80 -4.01 4.07 23.03
C VAL A 80 -4.42 3.86 21.57
N PHE A 81 -4.84 2.64 21.25
CA PHE A 81 -5.48 2.26 19.99
C PHE A 81 -6.98 2.06 20.19
N PHE A 82 -7.80 2.58 19.28
CA PHE A 82 -9.25 2.41 19.27
C PHE A 82 -9.71 1.74 17.97
N LEU A 83 -10.81 1.02 18.06
CA LEU A 83 -11.57 0.61 16.89
C LEU A 83 -12.48 1.77 16.48
N GLY A 84 -12.37 2.22 15.27
CA GLY A 84 -13.23 3.23 14.68
C GLY A 84 -13.95 2.73 13.43
N GLN A 85 -14.77 3.59 12.87
CA GLN A 85 -15.44 3.39 11.59
C GLN A 85 -15.26 4.63 10.73
N ALA A 86 -15.04 4.45 9.43
CA ALA A 86 -14.99 5.54 8.48
C ALA A 86 -15.65 5.12 7.16
N PRO A 87 -16.19 6.07 6.38
CA PRO A 87 -16.71 5.78 5.06
C PRO A 87 -15.63 5.16 4.18
N SER A 88 -15.98 4.11 3.46
CA SER A 88 -15.11 3.53 2.45
C SER A 88 -14.97 4.52 1.29
N MET A 89 -13.74 4.67 0.75
CA MET A 89 -13.54 5.45 -0.47
C MET A 89 -13.98 4.71 -1.74
N VAL A 90 -14.44 3.49 -1.62
CA VAL A 90 -14.97 2.73 -2.75
C VAL A 90 -16.42 3.18 -2.95
N HIS A 91 -16.62 4.18 -3.82
CA HIS A 91 -17.95 4.55 -4.30
C HIS A 91 -18.55 3.35 -5.03
N ARG A 92 -19.68 2.86 -4.56
CA ARG A 92 -20.55 2.00 -5.35
C ARG A 92 -21.39 2.94 -6.22
N GLU A 93 -21.08 3.02 -7.51
CA GLU A 93 -21.95 3.67 -8.48
C GLU A 93 -23.32 3.00 -8.43
N GLY A 94 -24.36 3.73 -8.04
CA GLY A 94 -25.73 3.29 -8.24
C GLY A 94 -26.72 3.50 -7.10
N ASP A 95 -26.33 4.00 -5.92
CA ASP A 95 -27.30 4.32 -4.86
C ASP A 95 -27.37 5.83 -4.63
N PRO A 96 -28.46 6.51 -5.12
CA PRO A 96 -28.61 7.97 -4.98
C PRO A 96 -28.86 8.42 -3.54
N PHE A 97 -28.99 7.51 -2.58
CA PHE A 97 -29.23 7.80 -1.17
C PHE A 97 -28.04 7.49 -0.25
N ASP A 98 -26.95 6.93 -0.76
CA ASP A 98 -25.77 6.58 0.03
C ASP A 98 -24.64 7.60 -0.14
N ASP A 99 -24.83 8.79 0.42
CA ASP A 99 -23.85 9.90 0.42
C ASP A 99 -22.54 9.52 1.18
N GLN A 100 -22.50 8.41 1.92
CA GLN A 100 -21.36 8.06 2.78
C GLN A 100 -20.63 6.78 2.40
N GLY A 101 -21.13 6.00 1.47
CA GLY A 101 -20.57 4.71 1.10
C GLY A 101 -20.54 3.68 2.26
N PRO A 102 -20.20 2.43 2.02
CA PRO A 102 -20.18 1.40 3.05
C PRO A 102 -19.14 1.74 4.13
N MET A 103 -19.52 1.64 5.42
CA MET A 103 -18.65 1.88 6.55
C MET A 103 -17.58 0.78 6.65
N THR A 104 -16.34 1.20 6.81
CA THR A 104 -15.19 0.30 6.95
C THR A 104 -14.56 0.48 8.32
N SER A 105 -14.19 -0.64 8.96
CA SER A 105 -13.45 -0.60 10.23
C SER A 105 -12.10 0.10 10.06
N THR A 106 -11.73 0.91 11.03
CA THR A 106 -10.48 1.66 11.08
C THR A 106 -9.79 1.46 12.42
N ILE A 107 -8.47 1.62 12.43
CA ILE A 107 -7.72 1.77 13.68
C ILE A 107 -7.47 3.26 13.90
N VAL A 108 -7.83 3.76 15.05
CA VAL A 108 -7.53 5.12 15.49
C VAL A 108 -6.44 5.05 16.56
N VAL A 109 -5.33 5.72 16.32
CA VAL A 109 -4.22 5.86 17.27
C VAL A 109 -4.33 7.24 17.90
N ARG A 110 -4.49 7.30 19.21
CA ARG A 110 -4.45 8.57 19.95
C ARG A 110 -3.03 8.85 20.40
N LEU A 111 -2.58 10.06 20.17
CA LEU A 111 -1.30 10.58 20.60
C LEU A 111 -1.45 11.47 21.83
N ALA A 112 -0.40 11.54 22.64
CA ALA A 112 -0.36 12.40 23.81
C ALA A 112 -0.47 13.88 23.41
N GLU A 113 -1.30 14.63 24.11
CA GLU A 113 -1.52 16.06 23.87
C GLU A 113 -0.22 16.88 23.97
N LYS A 114 0.72 16.44 24.80
CA LYS A 114 2.04 17.08 24.99
C LYS A 114 2.94 16.98 23.75
N ALA A 115 2.65 16.07 22.82
CA ALA A 115 3.42 15.85 21.62
C ALA A 115 2.97 16.77 20.49
N SER A 116 3.10 18.07 20.66
CA SER A 116 2.63 19.09 19.70
C SER A 116 3.21 18.92 18.29
N GLU A 117 4.43 18.41 18.18
CA GLU A 117 5.08 18.09 16.91
C GLU A 117 4.36 17.00 16.10
N TRP A 118 3.50 16.17 16.73
CA TRP A 118 2.78 15.06 16.12
C TRP A 118 1.28 15.32 15.98
N GLN A 119 0.82 16.55 16.15
CA GLN A 119 -0.61 16.88 16.08
C GLN A 119 -1.18 16.74 14.67
N GLN A 120 -0.37 17.07 13.67
CA GLN A 120 -0.80 17.01 12.27
C GLN A 120 0.37 16.63 11.35
N ARG A 121 0.09 15.75 10.39
CA ARG A 121 1.01 15.38 9.32
C ARG A 121 0.25 15.22 8.00
N ASP A 122 0.91 15.54 6.91
CA ASP A 122 0.38 15.27 5.58
C ASP A 122 0.53 13.78 5.26
N VAL A 123 -0.60 13.14 5.01
CA VAL A 123 -0.70 11.70 4.73
C VAL A 123 -1.56 11.47 3.51
N ARG A 124 -1.45 10.29 2.90
CA ARG A 124 -2.32 9.92 1.77
C ARG A 124 -3.75 9.65 2.25
N PRO A 125 -4.77 10.40 1.79
CA PRO A 125 -6.15 10.26 2.26
C PRO A 125 -6.72 8.85 2.05
N MET A 126 -6.26 8.14 1.01
CA MET A 126 -6.66 6.75 0.75
C MET A 126 -6.23 5.77 1.86
N LEU A 127 -5.12 6.06 2.55
CA LEU A 127 -4.55 5.18 3.57
C LEU A 127 -5.03 5.54 4.97
N GLY A 128 -5.36 6.80 5.20
CA GLY A 128 -5.79 7.28 6.50
C GLY A 128 -5.83 8.80 6.60
N HIS A 129 -5.96 9.26 7.83
CA HIS A 129 -5.99 10.67 8.17
C HIS A 129 -5.17 10.92 9.42
N TRP A 130 -4.53 12.11 9.52
CA TRP A 130 -3.75 12.50 10.68
C TRP A 130 -4.03 13.95 11.06
N CYS A 131 -4.81 14.15 12.09
CA CYS A 131 -5.24 15.46 12.54
C CYS A 131 -5.49 15.47 14.05
N GLU A 132 -5.19 16.58 14.71
CA GLU A 132 -5.49 16.83 16.13
C GLU A 132 -4.97 15.73 17.09
N GLY A 133 -3.81 15.16 16.78
CA GLY A 133 -3.23 14.08 17.58
C GLY A 133 -3.88 12.71 17.40
N TYR A 134 -4.74 12.55 16.40
CA TYR A 134 -5.33 11.28 16.03
C TYR A 134 -4.81 10.81 14.67
N ILE A 135 -4.41 9.54 14.62
CA ILE A 135 -4.01 8.88 13.39
C ILE A 135 -5.08 7.84 13.06
N THR A 136 -5.84 8.04 12.02
CA THR A 136 -6.84 7.09 11.55
C THR A 136 -6.27 6.26 10.40
N LEU A 137 -6.20 4.95 10.58
CA LEU A 137 -5.77 3.99 9.56
C LEU A 137 -7.00 3.32 8.96
N ARG A 138 -7.17 3.43 7.65
CA ARG A 138 -8.30 2.80 6.96
C ARG A 138 -8.05 1.31 6.76
N GLY A 139 -9.07 0.51 7.02
CA GLY A 139 -9.03 -0.95 6.86
C GLY A 139 -9.01 -1.43 5.41
N THR A 140 -9.26 -0.54 4.46
CA THR A 140 -9.12 -0.85 3.03
C THR A 140 -7.65 -1.20 2.75
N TRP A 141 -7.41 -2.35 2.16
CA TRP A 141 -6.04 -2.86 1.87
C TRP A 141 -5.21 -3.27 3.09
N CYS A 142 -5.85 -3.60 4.21
CA CYS A 142 -5.21 -4.16 5.40
C CYS A 142 -5.80 -5.54 5.72
N GLN A 143 -5.16 -6.26 6.65
CA GLN A 143 -5.83 -7.40 7.30
C GLN A 143 -7.11 -6.92 7.99
N PRO A 144 -8.11 -7.82 8.19
CA PRO A 144 -9.36 -7.46 8.84
C PRO A 144 -9.11 -6.77 10.20
N ILE A 145 -9.65 -5.56 10.35
CA ILE A 145 -9.59 -4.81 11.60
C ILE A 145 -10.77 -5.22 12.47
N ASN A 146 -10.47 -5.80 13.61
CA ASN A 146 -11.45 -6.26 14.58
C ASN A 146 -11.05 -5.84 16.00
N GLU A 147 -11.94 -6.09 16.95
CA GLU A 147 -11.72 -5.75 18.36
C GLU A 147 -10.55 -6.52 18.99
N GLU A 148 -10.33 -7.77 18.60
CA GLU A 148 -9.22 -8.60 19.08
C GLU A 148 -7.86 -7.99 18.68
N LEU A 149 -7.75 -7.51 17.44
CA LEU A 149 -6.54 -6.84 16.97
C LEU A 149 -6.24 -5.60 17.82
N VAL A 150 -7.26 -4.77 18.09
CA VAL A 150 -7.10 -3.56 18.91
C VAL A 150 -6.72 -3.91 20.35
N LYS A 151 -7.33 -4.93 20.95
CA LYS A 151 -6.94 -5.44 22.27
C LYS A 151 -5.49 -5.91 22.30
N THR A 152 -5.07 -6.65 21.28
CA THR A 152 -3.70 -7.12 21.13
C THR A 152 -2.70 -5.96 21.01
N LEU A 153 -3.02 -4.95 20.20
CA LEU A 153 -2.19 -3.75 20.04
C LEU A 153 -2.03 -2.99 21.36
N ASN A 154 -3.13 -2.79 22.11
CA ASN A 154 -3.09 -2.11 23.41
C ASN A 154 -2.32 -2.92 24.45
N HIS A 155 -2.47 -4.25 24.45
CA HIS A 155 -1.69 -5.11 25.36
C HIS A 155 -0.19 -4.99 25.08
N ARG A 156 0.21 -5.08 23.83
CA ARG A 156 1.62 -4.89 23.42
C ARG A 156 2.14 -3.48 23.73
N LEU A 157 1.33 -2.46 23.56
CA LEU A 157 1.68 -1.10 23.91
C LEU A 157 2.03 -0.97 25.41
N VAL A 158 1.21 -1.57 26.28
CA VAL A 158 1.44 -1.56 27.73
C VAL A 158 2.71 -2.33 28.10
N GLU A 159 2.94 -3.50 27.50
CA GLU A 159 4.18 -4.29 27.70
C GLU A 159 5.42 -3.46 27.36
N VAL A 160 5.46 -2.92 26.15
CA VAL A 160 6.59 -2.12 25.68
C VAL A 160 6.85 -0.90 26.55
N LYS A 161 5.81 -0.19 26.98
CA LYS A 161 5.96 0.97 27.88
C LYS A 161 6.51 0.56 29.27
N ARG A 162 6.10 -0.60 29.77
CA ARG A 162 6.61 -1.15 31.02
C ARG A 162 8.10 -1.55 30.91
N GLU A 163 8.48 -2.17 29.81
CA GLU A 163 9.88 -2.52 29.54
C GLU A 163 10.76 -1.27 29.48
N GLN A 164 10.34 -0.26 28.74
CA GLN A 164 11.08 1.02 28.67
C GLN A 164 11.22 1.70 30.03
N LYS A 165 10.18 1.64 30.85
CA LYS A 165 10.25 2.22 32.18
C LYS A 165 11.28 1.50 33.07
N ARG A 166 11.28 0.15 33.03
CA ARG A 166 12.26 -0.66 33.79
C ARG A 166 13.69 -0.40 33.34
N GLU A 167 13.93 -0.29 32.05
CA GLU A 167 15.26 0.01 31.52
C GLU A 167 15.78 1.37 31.99
N ARG A 168 14.94 2.41 31.97
CA ARG A 168 15.29 3.75 32.48
C ARG A 168 15.59 3.75 33.99
N GLU A 169 14.80 3.00 34.75
CA GLU A 169 15.03 2.87 36.20
C GLU A 169 16.31 2.07 36.52
N GLY A 170 16.70 1.14 35.65
CA GLY A 170 17.95 0.38 35.73
C GLY A 170 19.20 1.19 35.36
N GLU A 171 19.09 2.14 34.43
CA GLU A 171 20.20 3.01 34.00
C GLU A 171 20.51 4.14 35.03
N GLN A 172 19.56 4.44 35.91
CA GLN A 172 19.72 5.49 36.94
C GLN A 172 20.33 4.98 38.26
N LYS A 173 20.62 3.70 38.36
CA LYS A 173 21.30 3.08 39.54
C LYS A 173 22.76 2.79 39.28
#